data_d6214049d3c4143896975d19bda79d6d
#
_entry.id   d6214049d3c4143896975d19bda79d6d
#
_cell.length_a   1.000
_cell.length_b   1.000
_cell.length_c   1.000
_cell.angle_alpha   90.00
_cell.angle_beta   90.00
_cell.angle_gamma   90.00
#
_symmetry.space_group_name_H-M   'P 1'
#
loop_
_entity.id
_entity.type
_entity.pdbx_description
1 polymer ?
#
loop_
_entity_poly.entity_id
_entity_poly.type
_entity_poly.pdbx_seq_one_letter_code
_entity_poly.pdbx_strand_id
1 'polypeptide(L)'
;MRRAVAGLVFGILVCNALAGCFGDGDQPIEDSVGDDSGEPSIPITEDGIFKCIDHENLTRCWQTHVPEDLDPEVAVPLIIDMHGYASDSTVHRALSSFNDIADEEGAIVVYPDGVSGYNMEWDLEENQAWNAGLCCAHSAREDIDDVGFIERVVNLSMEIHNIDADRIYASGWSNGCAMAQRLAMESSHVFAAVGCMAFYLITDHVDYYAPIPVMEVHGFLDQVVLYETTAFSVPFNEEMWTNPEAYDTGAIENMYEWGELNGCSGPVETFELNALYSIQGFDDCEDNASVRLMTIYAGQHNPYSKDVEDGTVIGGLFLGTQGLVESSHLVWDFISQYSKNAEAEG
;
A
#
# COMPACT_ATOMS: atom_id res chain seq x y z
N MET A 1 43.01 -16.00 18.70
CA MET A 1 42.04 -17.02 19.08
C MET A 1 40.77 -16.69 18.34
N ARG A 2 40.50 -17.41 17.28
CA ARG A 2 39.28 -17.22 16.46
C ARG A 2 38.10 -17.93 17.13
N ARG A 3 37.04 -17.21 17.50
CA ARG A 3 35.78 -17.81 17.90
C ARG A 3 34.88 -17.87 16.66
N ALA A 4 34.53 -19.07 16.25
CA ALA A 4 33.51 -19.32 15.26
C ALA A 4 32.14 -19.03 15.87
N VAL A 5 31.36 -18.17 15.24
CA VAL A 5 29.94 -17.98 15.54
C VAL A 5 29.17 -18.88 14.57
N ALA A 6 28.48 -19.87 15.12
CA ALA A 6 27.61 -20.75 14.36
C ALA A 6 26.34 -20.00 13.99
N GLY A 7 26.15 -19.73 12.71
CA GLY A 7 24.88 -19.20 12.17
C GLY A 7 23.81 -20.26 12.23
N LEU A 8 22.70 -19.95 12.90
CA LEU A 8 21.48 -20.75 12.87
C LEU A 8 20.72 -20.34 11.60
N VAL A 9 20.76 -21.20 10.60
CA VAL A 9 19.93 -21.05 9.39
C VAL A 9 18.54 -21.54 9.75
N PHE A 10 17.58 -20.63 9.86
CA PHE A 10 16.16 -20.99 9.89
C PHE A 10 15.72 -21.28 8.46
N GLY A 11 15.68 -22.57 8.12
CA GLY A 11 15.08 -23.04 6.88
C GLY A 11 13.56 -22.87 6.95
N ILE A 12 13.01 -21.98 6.14
CA ILE A 12 11.57 -21.92 5.90
C ILE A 12 11.22 -23.12 5.01
N LEU A 13 10.53 -24.08 5.58
CA LEU A 13 9.99 -25.21 4.85
C LEU A 13 8.78 -24.74 4.06
N VAL A 14 8.95 -24.53 2.76
CA VAL A 14 7.84 -24.29 1.84
C VAL A 14 7.17 -25.64 1.56
N CYS A 15 5.98 -25.86 2.10
CA CYS A 15 5.11 -26.97 1.70
C CYS A 15 4.44 -26.61 0.36
N ASN A 16 4.93 -27.17 -0.75
CA ASN A 16 4.25 -27.16 -2.03
C ASN A 16 2.96 -27.98 -1.95
N ALA A 17 1.80 -27.34 -2.00
CA ALA A 17 0.56 -27.99 -2.33
C ALA A 17 0.39 -27.95 -3.84
N LEU A 18 0.63 -29.10 -4.48
CA LEU A 18 0.36 -29.33 -5.90
C LEU A 18 -1.15 -29.28 -6.18
N ALA A 19 -1.58 -28.34 -6.98
CA ALA A 19 -2.76 -28.50 -7.81
C ALA A 19 -2.42 -28.02 -9.22
N GLY A 20 -2.12 -28.95 -10.11
CA GLY A 20 -1.88 -28.67 -11.50
C GLY A 20 -3.19 -28.45 -12.25
N CYS A 21 -3.18 -27.49 -13.18
CA CYS A 21 -3.92 -27.60 -14.41
C CYS A 21 -3.08 -26.97 -15.51
N PHE A 22 -2.51 -27.81 -16.35
CA PHE A 22 -1.94 -27.42 -17.61
C PHE A 22 -3.07 -27.06 -18.58
N GLY A 23 -2.98 -25.90 -19.16
CA GLY A 23 -3.77 -25.47 -20.31
C GLY A 23 -2.90 -24.64 -21.23
N ASP A 24 -2.20 -25.33 -22.17
CA ASP A 24 -1.61 -24.71 -23.34
C ASP A 24 -2.72 -24.15 -24.22
N GLY A 25 -2.61 -22.89 -24.59
CA GLY A 25 -3.51 -22.28 -25.56
C GLY A 25 -3.08 -20.88 -25.93
N ASP A 26 -2.02 -20.77 -26.76
CA ASP A 26 -1.80 -19.59 -27.60
C ASP A 26 -3.04 -19.38 -28.47
N GLN A 27 -3.86 -18.40 -28.17
CA GLN A 27 -4.86 -17.85 -29.08
C GLN A 27 -4.55 -16.36 -29.28
N PRO A 28 -4.57 -15.89 -30.53
CA PRO A 28 -4.39 -14.47 -30.82
C PRO A 28 -5.57 -13.69 -30.26
N ILE A 29 -5.27 -12.56 -29.63
CA ILE A 29 -6.25 -11.55 -29.21
C ILE A 29 -6.98 -11.08 -30.46
N GLU A 30 -8.26 -11.42 -30.61
CA GLU A 30 -9.09 -10.84 -31.64
C GLU A 30 -9.34 -9.37 -31.27
N ASP A 31 -8.91 -8.47 -32.17
CA ASP A 31 -9.27 -7.05 -32.10
C ASP A 31 -10.81 -6.93 -32.04
N SER A 32 -11.36 -6.69 -30.87
CA SER A 32 -12.76 -6.31 -30.75
C SER A 32 -12.92 -4.93 -31.36
N VAL A 33 -13.60 -4.89 -32.50
CA VAL A 33 -14.04 -3.66 -33.16
C VAL A 33 -14.89 -2.86 -32.17
N GLY A 34 -14.32 -1.75 -31.70
CA GLY A 34 -14.96 -0.90 -30.70
C GLY A 34 -16.30 -0.37 -31.18
N ASP A 35 -17.25 -0.35 -30.27
CA ASP A 35 -18.45 0.48 -30.34
C ASP A 35 -18.00 1.95 -30.29
N ASP A 36 -18.42 2.75 -31.27
CA ASP A 36 -18.03 4.14 -31.49
C ASP A 36 -18.75 5.10 -30.48
N SER A 37 -18.90 4.68 -29.22
CA SER A 37 -19.50 5.49 -28.13
C SER A 37 -18.51 6.43 -27.48
N GLY A 38 -17.22 6.40 -27.83
CA GLY A 38 -16.20 7.34 -27.34
C GLY A 38 -15.75 7.11 -25.89
N GLU A 39 -16.22 6.06 -25.24
CA GLU A 39 -15.70 5.66 -23.94
C GLU A 39 -14.36 4.92 -24.07
N PRO A 40 -13.36 5.17 -23.22
CA PRO A 40 -12.10 4.46 -23.26
C PRO A 40 -12.32 2.96 -22.98
N SER A 41 -12.07 2.11 -23.97
CA SER A 41 -12.18 0.66 -23.82
C SER A 41 -10.90 0.10 -23.22
N ILE A 42 -10.93 -0.16 -21.91
CA ILE A 42 -9.84 -0.87 -21.23
C ILE A 42 -10.07 -2.38 -21.40
N PRO A 43 -9.05 -3.15 -21.81
CA PRO A 43 -9.17 -4.60 -21.85
C PRO A 43 -9.58 -5.18 -20.50
N ILE A 44 -10.59 -6.04 -20.51
CA ILE A 44 -11.09 -6.73 -19.31
C ILE A 44 -10.79 -8.22 -19.52
N THR A 45 -10.40 -8.92 -18.46
CA THR A 45 -10.18 -10.37 -18.48
C THR A 45 -11.47 -11.12 -18.86
N GLU A 46 -11.36 -12.36 -19.35
CA GLU A 46 -12.52 -13.16 -19.79
C GLU A 46 -13.58 -13.36 -18.68
N ASP A 47 -13.16 -13.36 -17.40
CA ASP A 47 -14.06 -13.44 -16.25
C ASP A 47 -14.73 -12.09 -15.91
N GLY A 48 -14.31 -10.99 -16.55
CA GLY A 48 -14.88 -9.66 -16.35
C GLY A 48 -14.49 -8.98 -15.04
N ILE A 49 -13.56 -9.56 -14.26
CA ILE A 49 -13.18 -9.09 -12.91
C ILE A 49 -12.05 -8.07 -13.00
N PHE A 50 -11.03 -8.37 -13.82
CA PHE A 50 -9.85 -7.53 -13.93
C PHE A 50 -9.91 -6.62 -15.15
N LYS A 51 -9.48 -5.37 -14.95
CA LYS A 51 -9.08 -4.46 -16.02
C LYS A 51 -7.57 -4.55 -16.15
N CYS A 52 -7.04 -4.61 -17.35
CA CYS A 52 -5.61 -4.74 -17.58
C CYS A 52 -5.12 -3.77 -18.65
N ILE A 53 -3.87 -3.35 -18.56
CA ILE A 53 -3.17 -2.54 -19.55
C ILE A 53 -1.77 -3.08 -19.77
N ASP A 54 -1.19 -2.72 -20.91
CA ASP A 54 0.25 -2.82 -21.10
C ASP A 54 0.91 -1.57 -20.49
N HIS A 55 1.82 -1.77 -19.55
CA HIS A 55 2.66 -0.74 -18.95
C HIS A 55 4.11 -1.25 -18.92
N GLU A 56 5.00 -0.57 -19.65
CA GLU A 56 6.40 -0.94 -19.80
C GLU A 56 6.65 -2.41 -20.26
N ASN A 57 5.83 -2.91 -21.18
CA ASN A 57 5.83 -4.28 -21.69
C ASN A 57 5.42 -5.35 -20.65
N LEU A 58 4.80 -4.95 -19.55
CA LEU A 58 4.18 -5.83 -18.58
C LEU A 58 2.66 -5.69 -18.66
N THR A 59 1.94 -6.80 -18.64
CA THR A 59 0.50 -6.75 -18.44
C THR A 59 0.22 -6.47 -16.98
N ARG A 60 -0.35 -5.30 -16.68
CA ARG A 60 -0.67 -4.85 -15.33
C ARG A 60 -2.18 -4.78 -15.17
N CYS A 61 -2.68 -5.38 -14.10
CA CYS A 61 -4.12 -5.53 -13.87
C CYS A 61 -4.56 -4.91 -12.54
N TRP A 62 -5.86 -4.64 -12.42
CA TRP A 62 -6.49 -4.17 -11.19
C TRP A 62 -7.96 -4.58 -11.13
N GLN A 63 -8.52 -4.59 -9.94
CA GLN A 63 -9.96 -4.69 -9.70
C GLN A 63 -10.51 -3.33 -9.25
N THR A 64 -11.80 -3.10 -9.49
CA THR A 64 -12.48 -1.88 -9.06
C THR A 64 -13.74 -2.24 -8.29
N HIS A 65 -13.99 -1.59 -7.17
CA HIS A 65 -15.26 -1.59 -6.48
C HIS A 65 -15.96 -0.25 -6.72
N VAL A 66 -17.17 -0.32 -7.25
CA VAL A 66 -18.04 0.83 -7.49
C VAL A 66 -19.36 0.54 -6.76
N PRO A 67 -19.79 1.37 -5.80
CA PRO A 67 -21.09 1.20 -5.14
C PRO A 67 -22.26 1.12 -6.12
N GLU A 68 -23.22 0.24 -5.88
CA GLU A 68 -24.37 0.02 -6.78
C GLU A 68 -25.26 1.27 -6.92
N ASP A 69 -25.37 2.05 -5.85
CA ASP A 69 -26.24 3.24 -5.79
C ASP A 69 -25.48 4.55 -6.08
N LEU A 70 -24.28 4.48 -6.65
CA LEU A 70 -23.47 5.67 -6.95
C LEU A 70 -24.13 6.52 -8.04
N ASP A 71 -24.34 7.81 -7.77
CA ASP A 71 -24.85 8.76 -8.76
C ASP A 71 -23.70 9.16 -9.74
N PRO A 72 -23.79 8.79 -11.02
CA PRO A 72 -22.70 9.08 -11.98
C PRO A 72 -22.51 10.58 -12.26
N GLU A 73 -23.46 11.42 -11.91
CA GLU A 73 -23.36 12.89 -12.07
C GLU A 73 -22.63 13.57 -10.90
N VAL A 74 -22.41 12.86 -9.79
CA VAL A 74 -21.73 13.36 -8.61
C VAL A 74 -20.25 12.94 -8.66
N ALA A 75 -19.33 13.93 -8.58
CA ALA A 75 -17.91 13.63 -8.47
C ALA A 75 -17.57 13.04 -7.10
N VAL A 76 -16.90 11.87 -7.10
CA VAL A 76 -16.66 11.06 -5.90
C VAL A 76 -15.18 10.84 -5.63
N PRO A 77 -14.79 10.56 -4.37
CA PRO A 77 -13.42 10.21 -4.04
C PRO A 77 -12.97 8.91 -4.70
N LEU A 78 -11.65 8.81 -4.94
CA LEU A 78 -10.98 7.59 -5.38
C LEU A 78 -9.98 7.14 -4.32
N ILE A 79 -10.02 5.86 -3.98
CA ILE A 79 -9.05 5.21 -3.08
C ILE A 79 -8.28 4.17 -3.88
N ILE A 80 -6.96 4.25 -3.88
CA ILE A 80 -6.06 3.21 -4.37
C ILE A 80 -5.58 2.40 -3.17
N ASP A 81 -5.99 1.14 -3.07
CA ASP A 81 -5.67 0.29 -1.91
C ASP A 81 -4.82 -0.92 -2.31
N MET A 82 -3.58 -0.95 -1.85
CA MET A 82 -2.52 -1.82 -2.35
C MET A 82 -2.24 -3.00 -1.42
N HIS A 83 -2.16 -4.19 -1.99
CA HIS A 83 -1.86 -5.43 -1.28
C HIS A 83 -0.44 -5.49 -0.71
N GLY A 84 -0.24 -6.32 0.31
CA GLY A 84 1.07 -6.63 0.87
C GLY A 84 1.87 -7.62 0.01
N TYR A 85 3.15 -7.81 0.36
CA TYR A 85 4.01 -8.80 -0.28
C TYR A 85 3.37 -10.19 -0.27
N ALA A 86 3.50 -10.91 -1.39
CA ALA A 86 2.97 -12.26 -1.60
C ALA A 86 1.43 -12.39 -1.50
N SER A 87 0.74 -11.26 -1.67
CA SER A 87 -0.72 -11.18 -1.80
C SER A 87 -1.08 -10.70 -3.21
N ASP A 88 -2.34 -10.48 -3.48
CA ASP A 88 -2.90 -9.94 -4.72
C ASP A 88 -4.13 -9.09 -4.43
N SER A 89 -4.67 -8.44 -5.46
CA SER A 89 -5.86 -7.59 -5.35
C SER A 89 -7.09 -8.35 -4.85
N THR A 90 -7.23 -9.63 -5.19
CA THR A 90 -8.39 -10.46 -4.76
C THR A 90 -8.35 -10.73 -3.27
N VAL A 91 -7.19 -11.14 -2.78
CA VAL A 91 -6.98 -11.42 -1.35
C VAL A 91 -7.08 -10.12 -0.55
N HIS A 92 -6.43 -9.05 -1.01
CA HIS A 92 -6.41 -7.77 -0.29
C HIS A 92 -7.82 -7.16 -0.20
N ARG A 93 -8.57 -7.16 -1.29
CA ARG A 93 -9.96 -6.70 -1.32
C ARG A 93 -10.86 -7.43 -0.31
N ALA A 94 -10.59 -8.70 -0.04
CA ALA A 94 -11.34 -9.48 0.93
C ALA A 94 -10.91 -9.21 2.40
N LEU A 95 -9.72 -8.62 2.61
CA LEU A 95 -9.18 -8.29 3.93
C LEU A 95 -9.40 -6.83 4.30
N SER A 96 -9.51 -5.96 3.29
CA SER A 96 -9.70 -4.54 3.44
C SER A 96 -11.18 -4.20 3.65
N SER A 97 -11.48 -3.29 4.59
CA SER A 97 -12.85 -2.77 4.80
C SER A 97 -13.19 -1.60 3.87
N PHE A 98 -12.35 -1.26 2.90
CA PHE A 98 -12.60 -0.11 2.02
C PHE A 98 -13.79 -0.30 1.07
N ASN A 99 -14.21 -1.53 0.75
CA ASN A 99 -15.46 -1.73 0.04
C ASN A 99 -16.67 -1.23 0.84
N ASP A 100 -16.73 -1.58 2.13
CA ASP A 100 -17.85 -1.16 3.01
C ASP A 100 -17.82 0.36 3.19
N ILE A 101 -16.65 0.95 3.38
CA ILE A 101 -16.44 2.40 3.44
C ILE A 101 -16.90 3.08 2.14
N ALA A 102 -16.55 2.51 0.99
CA ALA A 102 -16.95 3.04 -0.31
C ALA A 102 -18.47 3.02 -0.49
N ASP A 103 -19.14 1.94 -0.07
CA ASP A 103 -20.60 1.82 -0.11
C ASP A 103 -21.28 2.80 0.85
N GLU A 104 -20.69 3.08 2.01
CA GLU A 104 -21.23 4.00 3.02
C GLU A 104 -21.00 5.47 2.64
N GLU A 105 -19.82 5.81 2.12
CA GLU A 105 -19.37 7.19 1.91
C GLU A 105 -19.46 7.65 0.45
N GLY A 106 -19.81 6.76 -0.47
CA GLY A 106 -19.94 7.07 -1.88
C GLY A 106 -18.58 7.32 -2.55
N ALA A 107 -17.59 6.44 -2.32
CA ALA A 107 -16.28 6.48 -2.95
C ALA A 107 -16.11 5.31 -3.95
N ILE A 108 -15.07 5.37 -4.78
CA ILE A 108 -14.64 4.25 -5.63
C ILE A 108 -13.30 3.73 -5.09
N VAL A 109 -13.16 2.40 -5.02
CA VAL A 109 -11.90 1.76 -4.61
C VAL A 109 -11.30 0.99 -5.77
N VAL A 110 -10.02 1.18 -5.98
CA VAL A 110 -9.22 0.43 -6.95
C VAL A 110 -8.18 -0.40 -6.20
N TYR A 111 -8.13 -1.68 -6.53
CA TYR A 111 -7.18 -2.66 -6.00
C TYR A 111 -6.24 -3.09 -7.13
N PRO A 112 -5.08 -2.45 -7.30
CA PRO A 112 -4.12 -2.85 -8.32
C PRO A 112 -3.35 -4.10 -7.89
N ASP A 113 -2.78 -4.82 -8.90
CA ASP A 113 -1.88 -5.94 -8.69
C ASP A 113 -0.43 -5.52 -8.89
N GLY A 114 0.42 -5.93 -7.96
CA GLY A 114 1.88 -5.86 -8.06
C GLY A 114 2.42 -6.85 -9.11
N VAL A 115 3.74 -6.89 -9.25
CA VAL A 115 4.41 -7.78 -10.20
C VAL A 115 5.00 -8.98 -9.48
N SER A 116 4.78 -10.17 -10.03
CA SER A 116 5.51 -11.39 -9.68
C SER A 116 6.73 -11.55 -10.57
N GLY A 117 7.71 -12.33 -10.14
CA GLY A 117 8.92 -12.53 -10.92
C GLY A 117 9.67 -13.79 -10.55
N TYR A 118 10.92 -13.86 -11.02
CA TYR A 118 11.79 -14.99 -10.76
C TYR A 118 13.14 -14.55 -10.21
N ASN A 119 13.57 -15.14 -9.13
CA ASN A 119 14.89 -14.89 -8.57
C ASN A 119 15.89 -15.92 -9.12
N MET A 120 16.75 -15.46 -10.03
CA MET A 120 17.71 -16.33 -10.69
C MET A 120 18.84 -16.80 -9.75
N GLU A 121 19.15 -16.06 -8.71
CA GLU A 121 20.21 -16.44 -7.75
C GLU A 121 19.77 -17.61 -6.87
N TRP A 122 18.50 -17.59 -6.45
CA TRP A 122 17.95 -18.61 -5.56
C TRP A 122 17.08 -19.65 -6.28
N ASP A 123 16.95 -19.54 -7.61
CA ASP A 123 16.21 -20.46 -8.47
C ASP A 123 14.77 -20.69 -7.97
N LEU A 124 14.05 -19.59 -7.70
CA LEU A 124 12.67 -19.63 -7.19
C LEU A 124 11.78 -18.55 -7.82
N GLU A 125 10.48 -18.87 -7.92
CA GLU A 125 9.44 -17.90 -8.25
C GLU A 125 9.19 -16.97 -7.06
N GLU A 126 9.05 -15.69 -7.34
CA GLU A 126 8.70 -14.66 -6.36
C GLU A 126 7.26 -14.22 -6.56
N ASN A 127 6.54 -14.09 -5.48
CA ASN A 127 5.16 -13.64 -5.46
C ASN A 127 5.04 -12.15 -5.82
N GLN A 128 3.82 -11.70 -6.06
CA GLN A 128 3.54 -10.30 -6.34
C GLN A 128 4.04 -9.38 -5.23
N ALA A 129 4.62 -8.26 -5.66
CA ALA A 129 5.15 -7.22 -4.81
C ALA A 129 5.14 -5.86 -5.51
N TRP A 130 5.37 -4.81 -4.74
CA TRP A 130 5.57 -3.44 -5.20
C TRP A 130 7.03 -3.04 -5.07
N ASN A 131 7.53 -2.27 -6.03
CA ASN A 131 8.76 -1.53 -5.88
C ASN A 131 8.52 -0.30 -4.98
N ALA A 132 8.72 -0.49 -3.69
CA ALA A 132 8.61 0.60 -2.72
C ALA A 132 9.98 1.27 -2.39
N GLY A 133 10.96 1.15 -3.28
CA GLY A 133 12.33 1.61 -3.11
C GLY A 133 13.24 0.46 -2.65
N LEU A 134 13.56 0.39 -1.37
CA LEU A 134 14.44 -0.65 -0.81
C LEU A 134 13.78 -2.05 -0.69
N CYS A 135 12.47 -2.17 -0.90
CA CYS A 135 11.66 -3.40 -0.88
C CYS A 135 10.58 -3.31 -1.98
N CYS A 136 10.09 -4.38 -2.58
CA CYS A 136 10.35 -5.76 -2.25
C CYS A 136 10.55 -6.62 -3.48
N ALA A 137 11.33 -7.71 -3.29
CA ALA A 137 11.47 -8.83 -4.21
C ALA A 137 11.84 -8.42 -5.64
N HIS A 138 11.24 -9.09 -6.63
CA HIS A 138 11.47 -8.84 -8.05
C HIS A 138 11.19 -7.38 -8.44
N SER A 139 10.09 -6.80 -7.96
CA SER A 139 9.68 -5.44 -8.34
C SER A 139 10.73 -4.39 -7.96
N ALA A 140 11.27 -4.43 -6.75
CA ALA A 140 12.33 -3.52 -6.33
C ALA A 140 13.68 -3.83 -7.01
N ARG A 141 14.02 -5.10 -7.20
CA ARG A 141 15.29 -5.51 -7.80
C ARG A 141 15.39 -5.15 -9.29
N GLU A 142 14.31 -5.24 -10.03
CA GLU A 142 14.25 -4.91 -11.45
C GLU A 142 13.76 -3.49 -11.72
N ASP A 143 13.62 -2.69 -10.68
CA ASP A 143 13.19 -1.29 -10.72
C ASP A 143 11.89 -1.09 -11.52
N ILE A 144 10.88 -1.93 -11.23
CA ILE A 144 9.57 -1.86 -11.90
C ILE A 144 8.92 -0.50 -11.63
N ASP A 145 8.39 0.14 -12.68
CA ASP A 145 7.68 1.43 -12.60
C ASP A 145 6.25 1.25 -12.05
N ASP A 146 6.16 0.99 -10.74
CA ASP A 146 4.88 0.89 -10.06
C ASP A 146 4.22 2.25 -9.83
N VAL A 147 5.01 3.32 -9.67
CA VAL A 147 4.50 4.69 -9.53
C VAL A 147 3.77 5.11 -10.80
N GLY A 148 4.41 5.02 -11.96
CA GLY A 148 3.80 5.37 -13.24
C GLY A 148 2.60 4.47 -13.58
N PHE A 149 2.64 3.18 -13.22
CA PHE A 149 1.48 2.30 -13.38
C PHE A 149 0.28 2.78 -12.57
N ILE A 150 0.46 3.12 -11.29
CA ILE A 150 -0.64 3.57 -10.43
C ILE A 150 -1.18 4.93 -10.88
N GLU A 151 -0.32 5.87 -11.25
CA GLU A 151 -0.77 7.15 -11.83
C GLU A 151 -1.61 6.92 -13.11
N ARG A 152 -1.21 5.98 -13.94
CA ARG A 152 -2.00 5.63 -15.13
C ARG A 152 -3.35 5.01 -14.77
N VAL A 153 -3.41 4.15 -13.76
CA VAL A 153 -4.68 3.59 -13.26
C VAL A 153 -5.59 4.68 -12.71
N VAL A 154 -5.06 5.66 -11.99
CA VAL A 154 -5.81 6.85 -11.55
C VAL A 154 -6.39 7.61 -12.74
N ASN A 155 -5.59 7.92 -13.75
CA ASN A 155 -6.04 8.65 -14.94
C ASN A 155 -7.15 7.88 -15.68
N LEU A 156 -6.98 6.56 -15.88
CA LEU A 156 -7.98 5.72 -16.51
C LEU A 156 -9.27 5.62 -15.68
N SER A 157 -9.16 5.63 -14.36
CA SER A 157 -10.34 5.65 -13.48
C SER A 157 -11.11 6.96 -13.61
N MET A 158 -10.41 8.09 -13.76
CA MET A 158 -11.02 9.40 -14.02
C MET A 158 -11.67 9.50 -15.41
N GLU A 159 -11.17 8.76 -16.41
CA GLU A 159 -11.78 8.69 -17.74
C GLU A 159 -13.09 7.89 -17.74
N ILE A 160 -13.21 6.89 -16.85
CA ILE A 160 -14.38 5.98 -16.80
C ILE A 160 -15.44 6.45 -15.82
N HIS A 161 -15.02 7.05 -14.70
CA HIS A 161 -15.88 7.43 -13.60
C HIS A 161 -15.75 8.92 -13.32
N ASN A 162 -16.81 9.52 -12.79
CA ASN A 162 -16.80 10.91 -12.36
C ASN A 162 -16.06 11.06 -11.02
N ILE A 163 -14.72 11.00 -11.07
CA ILE A 163 -13.83 11.12 -9.91
C ILE A 163 -13.56 12.60 -9.61
N ASP A 164 -13.59 12.95 -8.34
CA ASP A 164 -13.10 14.23 -7.85
C ASP A 164 -11.57 14.22 -7.81
N ALA A 165 -10.94 14.92 -8.74
CA ALA A 165 -9.48 14.96 -8.88
C ALA A 165 -8.76 15.57 -7.67
N ASP A 166 -9.47 16.25 -6.78
CA ASP A 166 -8.92 16.81 -5.55
C ASP A 166 -9.03 15.85 -4.36
N ARG A 167 -9.76 14.74 -4.51
CA ARG A 167 -9.98 13.74 -3.46
C ARG A 167 -9.56 12.34 -3.92
N ILE A 168 -8.27 12.20 -4.25
CA ILE A 168 -7.64 10.93 -4.62
C ILE A 168 -6.70 10.54 -3.48
N TYR A 169 -6.85 9.33 -2.97
CA TYR A 169 -6.14 8.84 -1.79
C TYR A 169 -5.42 7.54 -2.09
N ALA A 170 -4.28 7.31 -1.41
CA ALA A 170 -3.59 6.04 -1.44
C ALA A 170 -3.59 5.37 -0.07
N SER A 171 -3.79 4.06 -0.08
CA SER A 171 -3.72 3.18 1.07
C SER A 171 -3.04 1.87 0.71
N GLY A 172 -2.77 1.05 1.70
CA GLY A 172 -2.23 -0.28 1.52
C GLY A 172 -1.76 -0.90 2.83
N TRP A 173 -1.42 -2.17 2.76
CA TRP A 173 -0.91 -2.93 3.89
C TRP A 173 0.48 -3.48 3.60
N SER A 174 1.39 -3.47 4.60
CA SER A 174 2.75 -4.03 4.49
C SER A 174 3.51 -3.42 3.30
N ASN A 175 4.04 -4.19 2.37
CA ASN A 175 4.68 -3.67 1.16
C ASN A 175 3.78 -2.68 0.38
N GLY A 176 2.45 -2.86 0.39
CA GLY A 176 1.50 -1.89 -0.16
C GLY A 176 1.47 -0.57 0.61
N CYS A 177 1.71 -0.58 1.93
CA CYS A 177 1.86 0.64 2.73
C CYS A 177 3.17 1.37 2.40
N ALA A 178 4.28 0.65 2.25
CA ALA A 178 5.53 1.26 1.79
C ALA A 178 5.37 1.88 0.40
N MET A 179 4.61 1.21 -0.50
CA MET A 179 4.28 1.76 -1.82
C MET A 179 3.37 3.00 -1.72
N ALA A 180 2.38 3.00 -0.83
CA ALA A 180 1.54 4.18 -0.60
C ALA A 180 2.36 5.39 -0.12
N GLN A 181 3.34 5.17 0.77
CA GLN A 181 4.26 6.22 1.20
C GLN A 181 5.22 6.65 0.09
N ARG A 182 5.65 5.73 -0.79
CA ARG A 182 6.39 6.10 -1.99
C ARG A 182 5.55 6.99 -2.93
N LEU A 183 4.26 6.70 -3.09
CA LEU A 183 3.34 7.57 -3.84
C LEU A 183 3.17 8.94 -3.18
N ALA A 184 3.13 9.01 -1.85
CA ALA A 184 3.14 10.30 -1.15
C ALA A 184 4.41 11.10 -1.47
N MET A 185 5.56 10.44 -1.54
CA MET A 185 6.85 11.08 -1.85
C MET A 185 6.96 11.49 -3.33
N GLU A 186 6.63 10.60 -4.27
CA GLU A 186 6.90 10.81 -5.69
C GLU A 186 5.69 11.37 -6.46
N SER A 187 4.46 11.21 -5.93
CA SER A 187 3.19 11.58 -6.59
C SER A 187 2.30 12.47 -5.71
N SER A 188 2.87 13.30 -4.83
CA SER A 188 2.12 14.28 -4.01
C SER A 188 1.24 15.22 -4.83
N HIS A 189 1.57 15.42 -6.11
CA HIS A 189 0.76 16.18 -7.05
C HIS A 189 -0.53 15.46 -7.49
N VAL A 190 -0.64 14.14 -7.30
CA VAL A 190 -1.81 13.32 -7.63
C VAL A 190 -2.69 13.10 -6.40
N PHE A 191 -2.09 12.69 -5.29
CA PHE A 191 -2.81 12.29 -4.08
C PHE A 191 -3.08 13.47 -3.15
N ALA A 192 -4.25 13.50 -2.52
CA ALA A 192 -4.65 14.49 -1.53
C ALA A 192 -4.18 14.12 -0.10
N ALA A 193 -4.11 12.84 0.20
CA ALA A 193 -3.60 12.29 1.44
C ALA A 193 -3.26 10.80 1.28
N VAL A 194 -2.43 10.29 2.18
CA VAL A 194 -2.06 8.87 2.26
C VAL A 194 -2.29 8.35 3.67
N GLY A 195 -2.90 7.16 3.76
CA GLY A 195 -3.07 6.48 5.05
C GLY A 195 -2.93 4.97 4.87
N CYS A 196 -2.01 4.32 5.59
CA CYS A 196 -1.66 2.93 5.31
C CYS A 196 -1.24 2.15 6.56
N MET A 197 -1.03 0.84 6.45
CA MET A 197 -0.86 -0.06 7.58
C MET A 197 0.43 -0.89 7.50
N ALA A 198 1.16 -0.93 8.61
CA ALA A 198 2.25 -1.86 8.92
C ALA A 198 3.49 -1.77 8.02
N PHE A 199 3.87 -0.58 7.62
CA PHE A 199 5.16 -0.26 7.02
C PHE A 199 5.45 1.25 7.07
N TYR A 200 6.67 1.66 6.73
CA TYR A 200 7.16 3.03 6.71
C TYR A 200 7.80 3.39 5.37
N LEU A 201 8.20 4.66 5.21
CA LEU A 201 8.89 5.16 4.02
C LEU A 201 10.27 4.49 3.88
N ILE A 202 10.55 3.96 2.69
CA ILE A 202 11.81 3.29 2.37
C ILE A 202 12.30 3.63 0.95
N THR A 203 11.90 4.78 0.45
CA THR A 203 12.38 5.31 -0.84
C THR A 203 13.19 6.57 -0.63
N ASP A 204 14.01 6.94 -1.60
CA ASP A 204 14.77 8.18 -1.59
C ASP A 204 13.82 9.40 -1.67
N HIS A 205 14.23 10.50 -1.03
CA HIS A 205 13.51 11.76 -1.15
C HIS A 205 13.71 12.39 -2.53
N VAL A 206 12.67 13.04 -3.05
CA VAL A 206 12.73 13.73 -4.35
C VAL A 206 12.61 15.24 -4.18
N ASP A 207 13.32 16.00 -5.02
CA ASP A 207 13.38 17.46 -4.94
C ASP A 207 12.04 18.16 -5.29
N TYR A 208 11.12 17.43 -5.95
CA TYR A 208 9.81 17.96 -6.37
C TYR A 208 8.67 17.56 -5.41
N TYR A 209 8.99 16.97 -4.28
CA TYR A 209 8.02 16.65 -3.23
C TYR A 209 7.31 17.93 -2.76
N ALA A 210 6.01 17.80 -2.49
CA ALA A 210 5.21 18.82 -1.82
C ALA A 210 4.54 18.21 -0.58
N PRO A 211 4.40 18.98 0.52
CA PRO A 211 3.77 18.49 1.74
C PRO A 211 2.42 17.84 1.50
N ILE A 212 2.21 16.68 2.09
CA ILE A 212 1.00 15.87 1.96
C ILE A 212 0.63 15.24 3.29
N PRO A 213 -0.67 15.18 3.69
CA PRO A 213 -1.09 14.47 4.90
C PRO A 213 -0.77 12.98 4.83
N VAL A 214 -0.12 12.45 5.89
CA VAL A 214 0.25 11.04 5.99
C VAL A 214 -0.18 10.46 7.32
N MET A 215 -0.84 9.29 7.28
CA MET A 215 -1.13 8.47 8.46
C MET A 215 -0.56 7.07 8.31
N GLU A 216 0.25 6.65 9.27
CA GLU A 216 0.68 5.27 9.41
C GLU A 216 -0.03 4.61 10.59
N VAL A 217 -0.53 3.39 10.39
CA VAL A 217 -1.07 2.52 11.45
C VAL A 217 -0.10 1.37 11.66
N HIS A 218 0.43 1.19 12.87
CA HIS A 218 1.42 0.17 13.13
C HIS A 218 1.15 -0.59 14.45
N GLY A 219 1.28 -1.91 14.39
CA GLY A 219 1.20 -2.76 15.57
C GLY A 219 2.48 -2.74 16.38
N PHE A 220 2.41 -2.42 17.66
CA PHE A 220 3.59 -2.40 18.53
C PHE A 220 4.28 -3.76 18.69
N LEU A 221 3.55 -4.87 18.46
CA LEU A 221 4.06 -6.24 18.51
C LEU A 221 4.30 -6.83 17.11
N ASP A 222 4.41 -6.00 16.08
CA ASP A 222 4.74 -6.46 14.73
C ASP A 222 6.11 -7.15 14.72
N GLN A 223 6.13 -8.39 14.22
CA GLN A 223 7.34 -9.23 14.16
C GLN A 223 7.91 -9.36 12.75
N VAL A 224 7.24 -8.77 11.75
CA VAL A 224 7.64 -8.81 10.34
C VAL A 224 8.27 -7.47 9.95
N VAL A 225 7.52 -6.39 10.12
CA VAL A 225 8.00 -5.02 10.01
C VAL A 225 8.02 -4.45 11.41
N LEU A 226 9.20 -4.37 12.01
CA LEU A 226 9.32 -4.03 13.42
C LEU A 226 8.86 -2.60 13.68
N TYR A 227 8.12 -2.40 14.76
CA TYR A 227 7.68 -1.07 15.19
C TYR A 227 8.86 -0.13 15.46
N GLU A 228 9.95 -0.67 16.02
CA GLU A 228 11.24 0.01 16.21
C GLU A 228 12.34 -0.83 15.56
N THR A 229 13.15 -0.23 14.68
CA THR A 229 14.33 -0.89 14.15
C THR A 229 15.39 -1.03 15.24
N THR A 230 15.66 -2.27 15.56
CA THR A 230 16.75 -2.63 16.48
C THR A 230 17.82 -3.40 15.71
N ALA A 231 18.96 -3.68 16.34
CA ALA A 231 20.03 -4.50 15.78
C ALA A 231 19.58 -5.93 15.39
N PHE A 232 18.33 -6.30 15.64
CA PHE A 232 17.71 -7.57 15.30
C PHE A 232 16.78 -7.51 14.10
N SER A 233 16.59 -6.32 13.49
CA SER A 233 15.83 -6.19 12.24
C SER A 233 16.47 -7.03 11.15
N VAL A 234 15.64 -7.76 10.39
CA VAL A 234 16.14 -8.51 9.22
C VAL A 234 16.20 -7.53 8.06
N PRO A 235 17.39 -7.21 7.52
CA PRO A 235 17.50 -6.30 6.40
C PRO A 235 16.87 -6.89 5.14
N PHE A 236 16.16 -6.04 4.37
CA PHE A 236 15.47 -6.46 3.15
C PHE A 236 16.36 -6.47 1.91
N ASN A 237 17.52 -5.84 1.96
CA ASN A 237 18.49 -5.82 0.86
C ASN A 237 19.93 -5.85 1.36
N GLU A 238 20.90 -6.00 0.41
CA GLU A 238 22.34 -6.10 0.73
C GLU A 238 22.88 -4.81 1.38
N GLU A 239 22.36 -3.65 1.02
CA GLU A 239 22.79 -2.36 1.55
C GLU A 239 22.42 -2.21 3.03
N MET A 240 21.24 -2.65 3.43
CA MET A 240 20.85 -2.70 4.86
C MET A 240 21.75 -3.63 5.67
N TRP A 241 22.29 -4.70 5.07
CA TRP A 241 23.26 -5.57 5.72
C TRP A 241 24.63 -4.92 5.89
N THR A 242 25.03 -4.10 4.93
CA THR A 242 26.35 -3.50 4.89
C THR A 242 26.43 -2.15 5.61
N ASN A 243 25.31 -1.43 5.68
CA ASN A 243 25.19 -0.13 6.32
C ASN A 243 23.88 0.01 7.12
N PRO A 244 23.68 -0.78 8.19
CA PRO A 244 22.46 -0.76 8.96
C PRO A 244 22.15 0.58 9.66
N GLU A 245 23.20 1.43 9.88
CA GLU A 245 23.03 2.76 10.49
C GLU A 245 22.43 3.79 9.50
N ALA A 246 22.44 3.51 8.19
CA ALA A 246 21.82 4.37 7.18
C ALA A 246 20.29 4.20 7.13
N TYR A 247 19.78 3.17 7.77
CA TYR A 247 18.35 2.81 7.77
C TYR A 247 17.87 2.68 9.21
N ASP A 248 17.98 3.77 9.96
CA ASP A 248 17.37 3.90 11.28
C ASP A 248 15.88 4.21 11.07
N THR A 249 15.11 3.16 10.76
CA THR A 249 13.70 3.23 10.40
C THR A 249 12.87 2.46 11.41
N GLY A 250 11.72 2.99 11.71
CA GLY A 250 10.71 2.44 12.58
C GLY A 250 9.48 3.32 12.49
N ALA A 251 8.38 2.93 13.09
CA ALA A 251 7.14 3.69 13.01
C ALA A 251 7.27 5.10 13.63
N ILE A 252 8.02 5.22 14.72
CA ILE A 252 8.26 6.52 15.37
C ILE A 252 9.16 7.40 14.52
N GLU A 253 10.26 6.84 14.01
CA GLU A 253 11.21 7.52 13.12
C GLU A 253 10.51 7.99 11.86
N ASN A 254 9.66 7.15 11.26
CA ASN A 254 8.84 7.47 10.10
C ASN A 254 7.91 8.66 10.34
N MET A 255 7.26 8.71 11.50
CA MET A 255 6.42 9.86 11.89
C MET A 255 7.25 11.15 11.96
N TYR A 256 8.46 11.11 12.52
CA TYR A 256 9.34 12.27 12.56
C TYR A 256 9.88 12.66 11.20
N GLU A 257 10.25 11.69 10.35
CA GLU A 257 10.71 11.91 8.98
C GLU A 257 9.63 12.64 8.16
N TRP A 258 8.38 12.16 8.19
CA TRP A 258 7.26 12.84 7.57
C TRP A 258 7.00 14.22 8.18
N GLY A 259 7.23 14.39 9.49
CA GLY A 259 7.15 15.68 10.16
C GLY A 259 8.19 16.69 9.60
N GLU A 260 9.42 16.24 9.35
CA GLU A 260 10.46 17.07 8.73
C GLU A 260 10.15 17.38 7.26
N LEU A 261 9.72 16.38 6.49
CA LEU A 261 9.35 16.52 5.07
C LEU A 261 8.18 17.48 4.87
N ASN A 262 7.20 17.43 5.73
CA ASN A 262 6.02 18.31 5.71
C ASN A 262 6.27 19.67 6.37
N GLY A 263 7.49 19.99 6.80
CA GLY A 263 7.82 21.26 7.45
C GLY A 263 7.03 21.48 8.75
N CYS A 264 6.67 20.42 9.45
CA CYS A 264 5.88 20.51 10.66
C CYS A 264 6.61 21.25 11.79
N SER A 265 5.88 22.04 12.54
CA SER A 265 6.40 22.80 13.69
C SER A 265 5.74 22.36 15.00
N GLY A 266 6.39 22.68 16.13
CA GLY A 266 5.84 22.32 17.42
C GLY A 266 6.19 20.90 17.90
N PRO A 267 5.69 20.51 19.07
CA PRO A 267 5.90 19.18 19.63
C PRO A 267 4.94 18.15 19.02
N VAL A 268 5.28 16.86 19.15
CA VAL A 268 4.33 15.78 18.90
C VAL A 268 3.11 15.94 19.80
N GLU A 269 1.92 15.91 19.22
CA GLU A 269 0.64 15.97 19.91
C GLU A 269 0.03 14.57 20.05
N THR A 270 -0.85 14.41 21.06
CA THR A 270 -1.65 13.19 21.20
C THR A 270 -3.10 13.52 20.85
N PHE A 271 -3.58 13.00 19.76
CA PHE A 271 -4.93 13.22 19.24
C PHE A 271 -5.94 12.27 19.84
N GLU A 272 -5.52 11.02 20.07
CA GLU A 272 -6.32 10.02 20.75
C GLU A 272 -5.44 9.10 21.61
N LEU A 273 -5.99 8.71 22.76
CA LEU A 273 -5.36 7.75 23.68
C LEU A 273 -6.44 6.93 24.37
N ASN A 274 -6.41 5.63 24.18
CA ASN A 274 -7.33 4.70 24.84
C ASN A 274 -6.61 3.40 25.23
N ALA A 275 -7.36 2.36 25.61
CA ALA A 275 -6.77 1.11 26.08
C ALA A 275 -6.23 0.21 24.96
N LEU A 276 -6.57 0.47 23.70
CA LEU A 276 -6.23 -0.35 22.53
C LEU A 276 -5.13 0.28 21.68
N TYR A 277 -5.17 1.61 21.55
CA TYR A 277 -4.25 2.34 20.69
C TYR A 277 -4.02 3.80 21.15
N SER A 278 -3.03 4.42 20.57
CA SER A 278 -2.85 5.88 20.57
C SER A 278 -2.71 6.40 19.13
N ILE A 279 -3.11 7.67 18.92
CA ILE A 279 -2.82 8.44 17.70
C ILE A 279 -2.00 9.64 18.12
N GLN A 280 -0.79 9.74 17.59
CA GLN A 280 0.15 10.82 17.85
C GLN A 280 0.67 11.38 16.54
N GLY A 281 1.24 12.60 16.55
CA GLY A 281 1.81 13.20 15.36
C GLY A 281 1.88 14.72 15.40
N PHE A 282 1.82 15.34 14.23
CA PHE A 282 1.97 16.77 14.01
C PHE A 282 0.77 17.30 13.21
N ASP A 283 0.31 18.50 13.56
CA ASP A 283 -0.81 19.17 12.89
C ASP A 283 -0.43 20.53 12.29
N ASP A 284 0.59 21.19 12.85
CA ASP A 284 1.09 22.48 12.36
C ASP A 284 2.21 22.25 11.34
N CYS A 285 1.82 21.91 10.10
CA CYS A 285 2.70 21.60 8.98
C CYS A 285 2.46 22.53 7.81
N GLU A 286 3.39 22.56 6.84
CA GLU A 286 3.24 23.36 5.62
C GLU A 286 2.11 22.82 4.73
N ASP A 287 1.52 23.67 3.90
CA ASP A 287 0.46 23.35 2.93
C ASP A 287 -0.75 22.57 3.51
N ASN A 288 -1.09 22.83 4.78
CA ASN A 288 -2.18 22.16 5.49
C ASN A 288 -1.98 20.64 5.60
N ALA A 289 -0.75 20.15 5.47
CA ALA A 289 -0.42 18.76 5.74
C ALA A 289 -0.50 18.44 7.23
N SER A 290 -0.57 17.19 7.55
CA SER A 290 -0.41 16.68 8.92
C SER A 290 0.17 15.28 8.92
N VAL A 291 0.71 14.85 10.05
CA VAL A 291 1.32 13.53 10.20
C VAL A 291 0.68 12.81 11.38
N ARG A 292 0.29 11.57 11.19
CA ARG A 292 -0.27 10.72 12.25
C ARG A 292 0.44 9.37 12.29
N LEU A 293 0.78 8.94 13.49
CA LEU A 293 1.13 7.56 13.78
C LEU A 293 0.07 6.99 14.73
N MET A 294 -0.64 5.97 14.28
CA MET A 294 -1.51 5.18 15.13
C MET A 294 -0.78 3.92 15.59
N THR A 295 -0.56 3.82 16.90
CA THR A 295 0.08 2.65 17.52
C THR A 295 -0.97 1.74 18.12
N ILE A 296 -1.12 0.52 17.58
CA ILE A 296 -1.99 -0.52 18.15
C ILE A 296 -1.18 -1.37 19.13
N TYR A 297 -1.46 -1.28 20.44
CA TYR A 297 -0.60 -1.85 21.48
C TYR A 297 -0.44 -3.36 21.44
N ALA A 298 -1.46 -4.11 21.04
CA ALA A 298 -1.41 -5.57 20.85
C ALA A 298 -1.36 -5.97 19.38
N GLY A 299 -1.22 -5.01 18.44
CA GLY A 299 -1.17 -5.25 17.02
C GLY A 299 0.08 -6.01 16.61
N GLN A 300 -0.10 -6.99 15.74
CA GLN A 300 0.96 -7.74 15.05
C GLN A 300 0.96 -7.35 13.57
N HIS A 301 1.65 -8.11 12.70
CA HIS A 301 1.69 -7.82 11.27
C HIS A 301 0.41 -8.28 10.55
N ASN A 302 -0.65 -7.49 10.63
CA ASN A 302 -1.93 -7.74 9.95
C ASN A 302 -2.54 -6.40 9.47
N PRO A 303 -3.55 -6.43 8.58
CA PRO A 303 -4.22 -5.21 8.13
C PRO A 303 -5.11 -4.55 9.20
N TYR A 304 -5.11 -5.08 10.42
CA TYR A 304 -5.86 -4.58 11.58
C TYR A 304 -7.36 -4.45 11.36
N SER A 305 -7.92 -5.26 10.46
CA SER A 305 -9.36 -5.37 10.25
C SER A 305 -9.96 -6.43 11.18
N LYS A 306 -11.19 -6.19 11.68
CA LYS A 306 -11.92 -7.16 12.50
C LYS A 306 -12.34 -8.41 11.72
N ASP A 307 -12.43 -8.30 10.40
CA ASP A 307 -12.85 -9.40 9.53
C ASP A 307 -11.73 -10.41 9.26
N VAL A 308 -10.49 -10.08 9.62
CA VAL A 308 -9.37 -11.03 9.54
C VAL A 308 -9.49 -12.03 10.68
N GLU A 309 -9.77 -13.28 10.37
CA GLU A 309 -9.84 -14.37 11.36
C GLU A 309 -8.48 -14.62 12.02
N ASP A 310 -8.50 -14.94 13.31
CA ASP A 310 -7.30 -15.35 14.06
C ASP A 310 -6.61 -16.53 13.38
N GLY A 311 -5.31 -16.43 13.17
CA GLY A 311 -4.51 -17.47 12.54
C GLY A 311 -4.55 -17.47 11.01
N THR A 312 -5.11 -16.43 10.39
CA THR A 312 -5.04 -16.26 8.92
C THR A 312 -3.59 -16.24 8.46
N VAL A 313 -3.29 -17.00 7.39
CA VAL A 313 -1.97 -17.06 6.76
C VAL A 313 -2.11 -16.60 5.31
N ILE A 314 -1.37 -15.56 4.95
CA ILE A 314 -1.30 -15.04 3.57
C ILE A 314 0.15 -15.12 3.10
N GLY A 315 0.35 -15.69 1.90
CA GLY A 315 1.70 -15.83 1.33
C GLY A 315 2.70 -16.56 2.22
N GLY A 316 2.21 -17.42 3.14
CA GLY A 316 3.05 -18.11 4.13
C GLY A 316 3.37 -17.29 5.39
N LEU A 317 2.89 -16.05 5.49
CA LEU A 317 3.03 -15.21 6.68
C LEU A 317 1.83 -15.41 7.62
N PHE A 318 2.12 -15.60 8.90
CA PHE A 318 1.10 -15.59 9.95
C PHE A 318 0.74 -14.14 10.28
N LEU A 319 -0.52 -13.78 10.10
CA LEU A 319 -0.98 -12.39 10.29
C LEU A 319 -1.22 -12.01 11.76
N GLY A 320 -1.00 -12.93 12.66
CA GLY A 320 -1.19 -12.71 14.10
C GLY A 320 -2.64 -12.86 14.55
N THR A 321 -2.97 -12.16 15.63
CA THR A 321 -4.32 -12.12 16.18
C THR A 321 -5.17 -11.10 15.45
N GLN A 322 -6.48 -11.35 15.42
CA GLN A 322 -7.48 -10.46 14.86
C GLN A 322 -7.28 -9.01 15.30
N GLY A 323 -7.47 -8.07 14.40
CA GLY A 323 -7.47 -6.65 14.71
C GLY A 323 -8.61 -6.30 15.68
N LEU A 324 -8.26 -5.67 16.79
CA LEU A 324 -9.24 -5.13 17.76
C LEU A 324 -9.79 -3.78 17.33
N VAL A 325 -9.34 -3.28 16.19
CA VAL A 325 -9.57 -1.92 15.70
C VAL A 325 -9.86 -2.01 14.20
N GLU A 326 -10.84 -1.26 13.73
CA GLU A 326 -11.11 -1.07 12.30
C GLU A 326 -10.18 0.01 11.74
N SER A 327 -8.96 -0.36 11.41
CA SER A 327 -7.96 0.60 10.96
C SER A 327 -8.32 1.30 9.65
N SER A 328 -8.98 0.60 8.71
CA SER A 328 -9.42 1.20 7.44
C SER A 328 -10.38 2.37 7.67
N HIS A 329 -11.30 2.26 8.64
CA HIS A 329 -12.20 3.37 8.98
C HIS A 329 -11.44 4.55 9.60
N LEU A 330 -10.49 4.30 10.51
CA LEU A 330 -9.67 5.37 11.09
C LEU A 330 -8.75 6.03 10.07
N VAL A 331 -8.24 5.25 9.12
CA VAL A 331 -7.50 5.78 7.96
C VAL A 331 -8.42 6.62 7.10
N TRP A 332 -9.64 6.15 6.79
CA TRP A 332 -10.61 6.93 6.02
C TRP A 332 -10.99 8.22 6.74
N ASP A 333 -11.30 8.15 8.04
CA ASP A 333 -11.61 9.32 8.86
C ASP A 333 -10.50 10.38 8.82
N PHE A 334 -9.25 9.95 8.65
CA PHE A 334 -8.12 10.85 8.50
C PHE A 334 -8.00 11.37 7.06
N ILE A 335 -7.86 10.50 6.05
CA ILE A 335 -7.54 10.93 4.68
C ILE A 335 -8.68 11.72 4.04
N SER A 336 -9.94 11.40 4.34
CA SER A 336 -11.13 12.04 3.75
C SER A 336 -11.31 13.51 4.15
N GLN A 337 -10.60 13.99 5.18
CA GLN A 337 -10.60 15.38 5.60
C GLN A 337 -9.83 16.30 4.64
N TYR A 338 -9.00 15.73 3.77
CA TYR A 338 -8.09 16.48 2.91
C TYR A 338 -8.54 16.49 1.46
N SER A 339 -8.31 17.64 0.83
CA SER A 339 -8.55 17.88 -0.60
C SER A 339 -7.45 18.81 -1.09
N LYS A 340 -6.91 18.56 -2.28
CA LYS A 340 -5.78 19.35 -2.84
C LYS A 340 -6.08 20.84 -3.01
N ASN A 341 -7.33 21.19 -3.29
CA ASN A 341 -7.76 22.56 -3.48
C ASN A 341 -8.63 23.08 -2.31
N ALA A 342 -8.55 22.49 -1.12
CA ALA A 342 -9.17 23.05 0.05
C ALA A 342 -8.58 24.46 0.28
N GLU A 343 -9.36 25.51 -0.01
CA GLU A 343 -8.99 26.87 0.38
C GLU A 343 -8.80 26.85 1.89
N ALA A 344 -7.63 27.33 2.36
CA ALA A 344 -7.40 27.50 3.78
C ALA A 344 -8.54 28.38 4.33
N GLU A 345 -9.47 27.77 5.05
CA GLU A 345 -10.50 28.53 5.76
C GLU A 345 -9.79 29.42 6.77
N GLY A 346 -9.70 30.72 6.41
CA GLY A 346 -8.99 31.76 7.15
C GLY A 346 -9.75 32.28 8.38
#